data_96e71dba5c6f9f8fb8a8ee3e763a5427
#
_entry.id   96e71dba5c6f9f8fb8a8ee3e763a5427
#
_cell.length_a   1.000
_cell.length_b   1.000
_cell.length_c   1.000
_cell.angle_alpha   90.00
_cell.angle_beta   90.00
_cell.angle_gamma   90.00
#
_symmetry.space_group_name_H-M   'P 1'
#
loop_
_entity.id
_entity.type
_entity.pdbx_description
1 polymer ?
#
loop_
_entity_poly.entity_id
_entity_poly.type
_entity_poly.pdbx_seq_one_letter_code
_entity_poly.pdbx_strand_id
1 'polypeptide(L)'
;KSPRIDDGSYHKVANIVGGTMKFHPHGDASIEGALVYLANKELFIDKQGNFGSIVTGDRAAAARYIEARLSPLGRDVLFNDDITELVDSYDSRNLEPVRLPIKIPSLLLMGASGLAPGTRTDIMPHNFNELLNAQISVLRDEPFQLYPDFLQGGIMDASEYEDGNGKITLRARIDIDGRNLIIREIPA
;
A
#
# COMPACT_ATOMS: atom_id res chain seq x y z
N LYS A 1 -0.43 5.07 -26.50
CA LYS A 1 -1.23 4.15 -25.65
C LYS A 1 -0.41 3.87 -24.41
N SER A 2 -0.98 4.14 -23.24
CA SER A 2 -0.38 3.77 -21.96
C SER A 2 -0.05 2.26 -21.98
N PRO A 3 1.15 1.86 -21.54
CA PRO A 3 1.59 0.46 -21.57
C PRO A 3 0.97 -0.37 -20.41
N ARG A 4 -0.18 0.04 -19.88
CA ARG A 4 -0.84 -0.65 -18.80
C ARG A 4 -1.29 -2.03 -19.24
N ILE A 5 -0.90 -3.05 -18.49
CA ILE A 5 -1.52 -4.37 -18.55
C ILE A 5 -2.79 -4.28 -17.71
N ASP A 6 -3.86 -3.80 -18.32
CA ASP A 6 -5.16 -3.58 -17.67
C ASP A 6 -6.29 -4.10 -18.54
N ASP A 7 -6.25 -5.39 -18.83
CA ASP A 7 -7.29 -6.12 -19.55
C ASP A 7 -8.28 -6.83 -18.63
N GLY A 8 -8.15 -6.63 -17.31
CA GLY A 8 -8.96 -7.26 -16.27
C GLY A 8 -8.57 -8.70 -15.94
N SER A 9 -7.63 -9.28 -16.67
CA SER A 9 -7.15 -10.65 -16.46
C SER A 9 -6.03 -10.70 -15.44
N TYR A 10 -5.84 -11.86 -14.81
CA TYR A 10 -4.66 -12.14 -14.01
C TYR A 10 -3.46 -12.40 -14.91
N HIS A 11 -2.32 -11.81 -14.55
CA HIS A 11 -1.06 -11.99 -15.23
C HIS A 11 -0.01 -12.54 -14.27
N LYS A 12 0.86 -13.41 -14.78
CA LYS A 12 2.00 -13.91 -13.99
C LYS A 12 2.83 -12.73 -13.48
N VAL A 13 3.18 -12.75 -12.22
CA VAL A 13 4.03 -11.71 -11.60
C VAL A 13 5.34 -11.57 -12.37
N ALA A 14 5.92 -12.66 -12.87
CA ALA A 14 7.10 -12.62 -13.72
C ALA A 14 6.92 -11.77 -14.99
N ASN A 15 5.73 -11.79 -15.61
CA ASN A 15 5.44 -10.99 -16.80
C ASN A 15 5.26 -9.51 -16.45
N ILE A 16 4.63 -9.22 -15.31
CA ILE A 16 4.47 -7.85 -14.81
C ILE A 16 5.84 -7.26 -14.48
N VAL A 17 6.70 -7.99 -13.79
CA VAL A 17 8.06 -7.59 -13.47
C VAL A 17 8.85 -7.30 -14.75
N GLY A 18 8.86 -8.21 -15.72
CA GLY A 18 9.54 -8.02 -17.01
C GLY A 18 8.99 -6.82 -17.80
N GLY A 19 7.69 -6.57 -17.73
CA GLY A 19 7.04 -5.39 -18.30
C GLY A 19 7.50 -4.09 -17.65
N THR A 20 7.63 -4.09 -16.32
CA THR A 20 8.05 -2.93 -15.53
C THR A 20 9.52 -2.56 -15.77
N MET A 21 10.38 -3.55 -15.99
CA MET A 21 11.80 -3.32 -16.28
C MET A 21 12.05 -2.48 -17.55
N LYS A 22 11.07 -2.38 -18.45
CA LYS A 22 11.16 -1.51 -19.64
C LYS A 22 11.15 -0.02 -19.29
N PHE A 23 10.56 0.32 -18.14
CA PHE A 23 10.44 1.69 -17.65
C PHE A 23 11.42 1.96 -16.51
N HIS A 24 11.66 0.96 -15.69
CA HIS A 24 12.42 1.08 -14.45
C HIS A 24 13.55 0.06 -14.43
N PRO A 25 14.80 0.44 -14.78
CA PRO A 25 15.91 -0.49 -14.95
C PRO A 25 16.53 -0.91 -13.60
N HIS A 26 15.70 -1.39 -12.69
CA HIS A 26 16.13 -2.00 -11.43
C HIS A 26 16.09 -3.52 -11.51
N GLY A 27 16.71 -4.20 -10.54
CA GLY A 27 16.69 -5.64 -10.46
C GLY A 27 15.27 -6.22 -10.36
N ASP A 28 15.02 -7.32 -11.02
CA ASP A 28 13.75 -8.06 -11.01
C ASP A 28 13.25 -8.37 -9.60
N ALA A 29 14.16 -8.78 -8.70
CA ALA A 29 13.83 -9.08 -7.30
C ALA A 29 13.26 -7.85 -6.54
N SER A 30 13.76 -6.65 -6.83
CA SER A 30 13.26 -5.41 -6.21
C SER A 30 11.85 -5.08 -6.69
N ILE A 31 11.58 -5.25 -7.99
CA ILE A 31 10.28 -5.02 -8.60
C ILE A 31 9.27 -6.07 -8.10
N GLU A 32 9.68 -7.35 -8.07
CA GLU A 32 8.87 -8.44 -7.51
C GLU A 32 8.50 -8.17 -6.05
N GLY A 33 9.48 -7.81 -5.21
CA GLY A 33 9.27 -7.48 -3.81
C GLY A 33 8.30 -6.32 -3.62
N ALA A 34 8.40 -5.27 -4.43
CA ALA A 34 7.47 -4.14 -4.40
C ALA A 34 6.04 -4.55 -4.79
N LEU A 35 5.87 -5.38 -5.83
CA LEU A 35 4.57 -5.88 -6.24
C LEU A 35 3.94 -6.79 -5.17
N VAL A 36 4.73 -7.70 -4.57
CA VAL A 36 4.27 -8.56 -3.47
C VAL A 36 3.84 -7.73 -2.27
N TYR A 37 4.62 -6.71 -1.90
CA TYR A 37 4.27 -5.80 -0.82
C TYR A 37 2.95 -5.07 -1.08
N LEU A 38 2.76 -4.49 -2.28
CA LEU A 38 1.52 -3.82 -2.66
C LEU A 38 0.32 -4.77 -2.68
N ALA A 39 0.51 -6.00 -3.19
CA ALA A 39 -0.54 -7.01 -3.24
C ALA A 39 -0.99 -7.45 -1.83
N ASN A 40 -0.07 -7.53 -0.88
CA ASN A 40 -0.37 -7.89 0.51
C ASN A 40 -1.06 -6.76 1.31
N LYS A 41 -1.10 -5.53 0.78
CA LYS A 41 -1.94 -4.46 1.31
C LYS A 41 -3.43 -4.63 0.95
N GLU A 42 -3.77 -5.51 -0.01
CA GLU A 42 -5.13 -5.90 -0.41
C GLU A 42 -6.04 -4.74 -0.85
N LEU A 43 -5.44 -3.64 -1.34
CA LEU A 43 -6.15 -2.43 -1.76
C LEU A 43 -6.25 -2.33 -3.29
N PHE A 44 -5.12 -2.22 -3.96
CA PHE A 44 -5.05 -1.87 -5.38
C PHE A 44 -4.72 -3.04 -6.30
N ILE A 45 -4.28 -4.15 -5.72
CA ILE A 45 -3.85 -5.35 -6.44
C ILE A 45 -4.63 -6.56 -5.94
N ASP A 46 -5.36 -7.19 -6.83
CA ASP A 46 -5.91 -8.53 -6.61
C ASP A 46 -4.80 -9.56 -6.84
N LYS A 47 -4.73 -10.54 -5.97
CA LYS A 47 -3.70 -11.59 -5.99
C LYS A 47 -4.28 -12.98 -6.13
N GLN A 48 -3.55 -13.86 -6.83
CA GLN A 48 -3.88 -15.27 -6.96
C GLN A 48 -2.64 -16.13 -6.77
N GLY A 49 -2.71 -17.11 -5.86
CA GLY A 49 -1.59 -17.93 -5.43
C GLY A 49 -1.01 -17.49 -4.09
N ASN A 50 0.16 -18.02 -3.74
CA ASN A 50 0.80 -17.77 -2.45
C ASN A 50 1.69 -16.51 -2.51
N PHE A 51 1.19 -15.39 -2.00
CA PHE A 51 1.94 -14.14 -1.85
C PHE A 51 2.64 -13.99 -0.49
N GLY A 52 2.75 -15.08 0.26
CA GLY A 52 3.29 -15.06 1.62
C GLY A 52 2.27 -14.59 2.65
N SER A 53 2.73 -14.39 3.86
CA SER A 53 1.90 -13.89 4.96
C SER A 53 2.69 -12.89 5.81
N ILE A 54 2.14 -11.70 5.98
CA ILE A 54 2.72 -10.68 6.87
C ILE A 54 2.59 -11.07 8.35
N VAL A 55 1.63 -11.94 8.68
CA VAL A 55 1.38 -12.40 10.05
C VAL A 55 2.38 -13.48 10.47
N THR A 56 2.64 -14.44 9.58
CA THR A 56 3.56 -15.58 9.88
C THR A 56 4.99 -15.32 9.39
N GLY A 57 5.21 -14.28 8.58
CA GLY A 57 6.51 -14.00 7.98
C GLY A 57 6.87 -14.95 6.80
N ASP A 58 5.91 -15.73 6.31
CA ASP A 58 6.13 -16.61 5.18
C ASP A 58 6.41 -15.83 3.91
N ARG A 59 7.34 -16.31 3.11
CA ARG A 59 7.71 -15.69 1.84
C ARG A 59 6.72 -16.05 0.73
N ALA A 60 6.58 -15.14 -0.23
CA ALA A 60 5.83 -15.42 -1.46
C ALA A 60 6.47 -16.55 -2.26
N ALA A 61 5.65 -17.28 -3.00
CA ALA A 61 6.12 -18.21 -4.01
C ALA A 61 6.81 -17.45 -5.16
N ALA A 62 7.63 -18.14 -5.95
CA ALA A 62 8.33 -17.51 -7.07
C ALA A 62 7.37 -16.86 -8.08
N ALA A 63 7.77 -15.73 -8.65
CA ALA A 63 6.98 -14.90 -9.57
C ALA A 63 6.31 -15.65 -10.73
N ARG A 64 6.88 -16.77 -11.17
CA ARG A 64 6.31 -17.62 -12.23
C ARG A 64 5.06 -18.41 -11.81
N TYR A 65 4.80 -18.56 -10.51
CA TYR A 65 3.67 -19.35 -10.00
C TYR A 65 2.49 -18.49 -9.56
N ILE A 66 2.73 -17.25 -9.15
CA ILE A 66 1.72 -16.32 -8.64
C ILE A 66 1.27 -15.34 -9.71
N GLU A 67 0.04 -14.85 -9.55
CA GLU A 67 -0.59 -13.96 -10.51
C GLU A 67 -1.17 -12.74 -9.81
N ALA A 68 -1.20 -11.62 -10.51
CA ALA A 68 -1.75 -10.37 -10.03
C ALA A 68 -2.50 -9.63 -11.13
N ARG A 69 -3.40 -8.75 -10.73
CA ARG A 69 -4.07 -7.76 -11.59
C ARG A 69 -4.41 -6.52 -10.78
N LEU A 70 -4.74 -5.42 -11.46
CA LEU A 70 -5.35 -4.28 -10.80
C LEU A 70 -6.72 -4.64 -10.22
N SER A 71 -6.97 -4.27 -8.97
CA SER A 71 -8.30 -4.37 -8.37
C SER A 71 -9.26 -3.37 -9.04
N PRO A 72 -10.59 -3.53 -8.91
CA PRO A 72 -11.54 -2.51 -9.33
C PRO A 72 -11.24 -1.13 -8.73
N LEU A 73 -10.95 -1.07 -7.43
CA LEU A 73 -10.55 0.16 -6.75
C LEU A 73 -9.27 0.76 -7.37
N GLY A 74 -8.26 -0.08 -7.62
CA GLY A 74 -7.01 0.36 -8.24
C GLY A 74 -7.21 1.03 -9.59
N ARG A 75 -8.10 0.47 -10.43
CA ARG A 75 -8.44 1.06 -11.73
C ARG A 75 -9.12 2.42 -11.60
N ASP A 76 -10.03 2.54 -10.65
CA ASP A 76 -10.83 3.76 -10.49
C ASP A 76 -10.01 4.92 -9.89
N VAL A 77 -9.09 4.63 -8.98
CA VAL A 77 -8.47 5.69 -8.16
C VAL A 77 -7.02 6.01 -8.50
N LEU A 78 -6.24 5.04 -9.07
CA LEU A 78 -4.81 5.24 -9.29
C LEU A 78 -4.49 6.06 -10.55
N PHE A 79 -5.40 6.13 -11.50
CA PHE A 79 -5.14 6.71 -12.82
C PHE A 79 -6.14 7.81 -13.16
N ASN A 80 -5.61 8.87 -13.77
CA ASN A 80 -6.40 9.94 -14.37
C ASN A 80 -5.62 10.48 -15.58
N ASP A 81 -5.93 9.94 -16.76
CA ASP A 81 -5.18 10.24 -17.98
C ASP A 81 -5.29 11.72 -18.40
N ASP A 82 -6.39 12.41 -18.02
CA ASP A 82 -6.62 13.81 -18.40
C ASP A 82 -5.64 14.78 -17.75
N ILE A 83 -5.08 14.41 -16.60
CA ILE A 83 -4.14 15.26 -15.83
C ILE A 83 -2.77 14.59 -15.59
N THR A 84 -2.52 13.45 -16.24
CA THR A 84 -1.24 12.75 -16.12
C THR A 84 -0.21 13.38 -17.06
N GLU A 85 0.83 13.97 -16.49
CA GLU A 85 2.00 14.43 -17.22
C GLU A 85 2.89 13.24 -17.57
N LEU A 86 3.26 13.13 -18.85
CA LEU A 86 4.12 12.08 -19.36
C LEU A 86 5.48 12.64 -19.81
N VAL A 87 6.54 11.90 -19.53
CA VAL A 87 7.91 12.19 -19.97
C VAL A 87 8.51 10.95 -20.63
N ASP A 88 9.60 11.13 -21.35
CA ASP A 88 10.36 10.01 -21.90
C ASP A 88 10.92 9.12 -20.79
N SER A 89 10.81 7.80 -20.96
CA SER A 89 11.49 6.82 -20.11
C SER A 89 13.02 6.99 -20.19
N TYR A 90 13.74 6.34 -19.27
CA TYR A 90 15.19 6.44 -19.16
C TYR A 90 15.96 6.16 -20.47
N ASP A 91 15.40 5.36 -21.38
CA ASP A 91 15.97 5.00 -22.68
C ASP A 91 15.29 5.72 -23.86
N SER A 92 14.37 6.64 -23.58
CA SER A 92 13.57 7.41 -24.55
C SER A 92 12.76 6.56 -25.53
N ARG A 93 12.48 5.30 -25.19
CA ARG A 93 11.69 4.39 -26.05
C ARG A 93 10.21 4.36 -25.69
N ASN A 94 9.87 4.79 -24.49
CA ASN A 94 8.52 4.77 -23.95
C ASN A 94 8.22 6.09 -23.27
N LEU A 95 6.94 6.34 -23.01
CA LEU A 95 6.50 7.42 -22.14
C LEU A 95 6.13 6.86 -20.77
N GLU A 96 6.52 7.55 -19.72
CA GLU A 96 6.16 7.21 -18.34
C GLU A 96 5.56 8.41 -17.62
N PRO A 97 4.66 8.21 -16.63
CA PRO A 97 4.11 9.32 -15.87
C PRO A 97 5.14 9.89 -14.90
N VAL A 98 5.25 11.22 -14.86
CA VAL A 98 6.06 11.92 -13.84
C VAL A 98 5.58 11.56 -12.45
N ARG A 99 4.26 11.46 -12.28
CA ARG A 99 3.59 11.02 -11.06
C ARG A 99 2.20 10.49 -11.41
N LEU A 100 1.65 9.63 -10.55
CA LEU A 100 0.26 9.18 -10.68
C LEU A 100 -0.65 10.14 -9.89
N PRO A 101 -1.63 10.77 -10.55
CA PRO A 101 -2.61 11.64 -9.88
C PRO A 101 -3.70 10.81 -9.20
N ILE A 102 -3.36 10.22 -8.06
CA ILE A 102 -4.25 9.34 -7.30
C ILE A 102 -5.39 10.18 -6.70
N LYS A 103 -6.63 9.68 -6.81
CA LYS A 103 -7.85 10.39 -6.41
C LYS A 103 -8.14 10.35 -4.89
N ILE A 104 -7.41 9.53 -4.14
CA ILE A 104 -7.58 9.33 -2.69
C ILE A 104 -6.24 9.55 -1.98
N PRO A 105 -6.23 9.84 -0.67
CA PRO A 105 -5.00 10.05 0.09
C PRO A 105 -4.27 8.72 0.38
N SER A 106 -3.74 8.10 -0.68
CA SER A 106 -3.12 6.76 -0.65
C SER A 106 -1.92 6.67 0.29
N LEU A 107 -1.20 7.77 0.51
CA LEU A 107 -0.06 7.84 1.42
C LEU A 107 -0.50 7.59 2.87
N LEU A 108 -1.60 8.22 3.30
CA LEU A 108 -2.18 7.99 4.63
C LEU A 108 -2.86 6.62 4.72
N LEU A 109 -3.46 6.15 3.62
CA LEU A 109 -4.13 4.85 3.60
C LEU A 109 -3.15 3.69 3.81
N MET A 110 -2.01 3.72 3.11
CA MET A 110 -1.05 2.62 3.14
C MET A 110 0.04 2.78 4.21
N GLY A 111 0.21 4.00 4.70
CA GLY A 111 1.38 4.38 5.46
C GLY A 111 2.64 4.45 4.60
N ALA A 112 3.67 5.11 5.11
CA ALA A 112 4.96 5.18 4.47
C ALA A 112 6.07 5.42 5.49
N SER A 113 7.22 4.80 5.30
CA SER A 113 8.42 5.04 6.08
C SER A 113 9.58 5.39 5.16
N GLY A 114 10.34 6.41 5.50
CA GLY A 114 11.46 6.86 4.71
C GLY A 114 12.56 7.47 5.57
N LEU A 115 13.82 7.25 5.15
CA LEU A 115 15.00 7.80 5.77
C LEU A 115 15.76 8.64 4.73
N ALA A 116 16.12 9.86 5.12
CA ALA A 116 17.02 10.70 4.38
C ALA A 116 18.04 11.34 5.33
N PRO A 117 19.18 11.84 4.85
CA PRO A 117 20.14 12.51 5.71
C PRO A 117 19.50 13.64 6.52
N GLY A 118 19.50 13.51 7.84
CA GLY A 118 18.93 14.49 8.76
C GLY A 118 17.39 14.48 8.88
N THR A 119 16.68 13.57 8.20
CA THR A 119 15.20 13.52 8.22
C THR A 119 14.71 12.07 8.23
N ARG A 120 13.71 11.81 9.06
CA ARG A 120 12.94 10.55 9.05
C ARG A 120 11.46 10.89 8.89
N THR A 121 10.77 10.15 8.04
CA THR A 121 9.32 10.18 7.92
C THR A 121 8.77 8.81 8.30
N ASP A 122 7.70 8.80 9.08
CA ASP A 122 7.04 7.59 9.51
C ASP A 122 5.53 7.86 9.58
N ILE A 123 4.84 7.63 8.46
CA ILE A 123 3.41 7.86 8.31
C ILE A 123 2.71 6.54 8.56
N MET A 124 1.86 6.50 9.59
CA MET A 124 1.08 5.32 9.93
C MET A 124 -0.10 5.12 8.96
N PRO A 125 -0.54 3.87 8.72
CA PRO A 125 -1.74 3.62 7.92
C PRO A 125 -3.01 4.07 8.65
N HIS A 126 -4.08 4.35 7.88
CA HIS A 126 -5.37 4.81 8.39
C HIS A 126 -6.51 4.02 7.76
N ASN A 127 -7.68 4.07 8.39
CA ASN A 127 -8.89 3.44 7.88
C ASN A 127 -9.39 4.11 6.60
N PHE A 128 -9.75 3.31 5.59
CA PHE A 128 -10.18 3.79 4.29
C PHE A 128 -11.44 4.67 4.37
N ASN A 129 -12.45 4.24 5.12
CA ASN A 129 -13.71 4.99 5.24
C ASN A 129 -13.53 6.31 6.01
N GLU A 130 -12.71 6.31 7.06
CA GLU A 130 -12.37 7.50 7.82
C GLU A 130 -11.62 8.50 6.96
N LEU A 131 -10.68 8.04 6.12
CA LEU A 131 -9.97 8.89 5.17
C LEU A 131 -10.88 9.54 4.13
N LEU A 132 -11.85 8.79 3.57
CA LEU A 132 -12.83 9.36 2.64
C LEU A 132 -13.72 10.41 3.33
N ASN A 133 -14.16 10.15 4.56
CA ASN A 133 -14.91 11.11 5.33
C ASN A 133 -14.10 12.36 5.64
N ALA A 134 -12.85 12.21 6.03
CA ALA A 134 -11.94 13.35 6.24
C ALA A 134 -11.71 14.15 4.96
N GLN A 135 -11.57 13.49 3.81
CA GLN A 135 -11.46 14.16 2.50
C GLN A 135 -12.72 14.98 2.19
N ILE A 136 -13.91 14.45 2.49
CA ILE A 136 -15.18 15.19 2.36
C ILE A 136 -15.21 16.40 3.30
N SER A 137 -14.79 16.22 4.56
CA SER A 137 -14.74 17.31 5.54
C SER A 137 -13.79 18.43 5.10
N VAL A 138 -12.61 18.08 4.58
CA VAL A 138 -11.68 19.08 3.99
C VAL A 138 -12.33 19.87 2.86
N LEU A 139 -13.06 19.19 1.96
CA LEU A 139 -13.75 19.87 0.85
C LEU A 139 -14.89 20.78 1.31
N ARG A 140 -15.44 20.55 2.49
CA ARG A 140 -16.52 21.33 3.10
C ARG A 140 -16.04 22.38 4.10
N ASP A 141 -14.73 22.46 4.32
CA ASP A 141 -14.13 23.30 5.37
C ASP A 141 -14.66 22.96 6.78
N GLU A 142 -14.88 21.66 7.03
CA GLU A 142 -15.36 21.11 8.30
C GLU A 142 -14.18 20.51 9.09
N PRO A 143 -14.20 20.60 10.43
CA PRO A 143 -13.18 19.94 11.25
C PRO A 143 -13.29 18.42 11.14
N PHE A 144 -12.14 17.75 11.18
CA PHE A 144 -12.07 16.30 11.24
C PHE A 144 -10.93 15.86 12.16
N GLN A 145 -10.95 14.59 12.57
CA GLN A 145 -9.88 13.97 13.32
C GLN A 145 -9.64 12.57 12.75
N LEU A 146 -8.36 12.21 12.56
CA LEU A 146 -7.93 10.91 12.08
C LEU A 146 -6.97 10.27 13.09
N TYR A 147 -7.12 8.97 13.27
CA TYR A 147 -6.19 8.16 14.03
C TYR A 147 -5.65 7.03 13.16
N PRO A 148 -4.41 6.59 13.40
CA PRO A 148 -3.87 5.41 12.73
C PRO A 148 -4.75 4.18 12.92
N ASP A 149 -4.81 3.32 11.89
CA ASP A 149 -5.50 2.04 11.92
C ASP A 149 -4.59 0.97 11.30
N PHE A 150 -4.45 -0.17 11.98
CA PHE A 150 -3.50 -1.21 11.62
C PHE A 150 -4.21 -2.51 11.25
N LEU A 151 -3.87 -3.08 10.09
CA LEU A 151 -4.46 -4.34 9.60
C LEU A 151 -4.27 -5.52 10.56
N GLN A 152 -3.16 -5.53 11.32
CA GLN A 152 -2.88 -6.58 12.28
C GLN A 152 -3.72 -6.47 13.55
N GLY A 153 -4.42 -5.35 13.75
CA GLY A 153 -5.19 -5.08 14.96
C GLY A 153 -4.32 -4.64 16.14
N GLY A 154 -4.77 -4.98 17.34
CA GLY A 154 -4.15 -4.56 18.60
C GLY A 154 -4.97 -3.50 19.31
N ILE A 155 -4.50 -3.08 20.47
CA ILE A 155 -5.09 -2.01 21.27
C ILE A 155 -4.17 -0.79 21.16
N MET A 156 -4.70 0.30 20.62
CA MET A 156 -3.96 1.55 20.45
C MET A 156 -4.31 2.56 21.52
N ASP A 157 -3.29 3.16 22.12
CA ASP A 157 -3.38 4.38 22.92
C ASP A 157 -2.81 5.53 22.08
N ALA A 158 -3.68 6.44 21.68
CA ALA A 158 -3.37 7.60 20.86
C ALA A 158 -3.49 8.92 21.66
N SER A 159 -3.49 8.88 22.99
CA SER A 159 -3.65 10.07 23.86
C SER A 159 -2.55 11.13 23.63
N GLU A 160 -1.38 10.73 23.16
CA GLU A 160 -0.24 11.59 22.85
C GLU A 160 0.04 11.69 21.35
N TYR A 161 -0.95 11.41 20.48
CA TYR A 161 -0.74 11.34 19.03
C TYR A 161 -0.45 12.69 18.37
N GLU A 162 -1.07 13.77 18.87
CA GLU A 162 -0.85 15.15 18.41
C GLU A 162 -0.90 15.32 16.88
N ASP A 163 -1.89 14.68 16.25
CA ASP A 163 -2.08 14.71 14.79
C ASP A 163 -0.84 14.29 13.98
N GLY A 164 -0.17 13.24 14.45
CA GLY A 164 1.04 12.68 13.82
C GLY A 164 2.37 13.27 14.29
N ASN A 165 2.37 14.32 15.11
CA ASN A 165 3.61 14.90 15.67
C ASN A 165 4.04 14.23 16.98
N GLY A 166 3.16 13.49 17.59
CA GLY A 166 3.36 12.86 18.87
C GLY A 166 3.66 11.37 18.78
N LYS A 167 3.11 10.61 19.71
CA LYS A 167 3.41 9.19 19.91
C LYS A 167 2.13 8.37 20.04
N ILE A 168 2.16 7.15 19.55
CA ILE A 168 1.15 6.11 19.82
C ILE A 168 1.80 4.93 20.54
N THR A 169 1.00 4.22 21.32
CA THR A 169 1.42 2.96 21.96
C THR A 169 0.49 1.85 21.50
N LEU A 170 1.06 0.80 20.91
CA LEU A 170 0.33 -0.39 20.49
C LEU A 170 0.59 -1.55 21.44
N ARG A 171 -0.47 -2.29 21.79
CA ARG A 171 -0.41 -3.47 22.64
C ARG A 171 -1.12 -4.64 21.98
N ALA A 172 -0.58 -5.85 22.19
CA ALA A 172 -1.23 -7.07 21.79
C ALA A 172 -2.57 -7.23 22.50
N ARG A 173 -3.56 -7.81 21.83
CA ARG A 173 -4.80 -8.27 22.45
C ARG A 173 -4.61 -9.68 22.94
N ILE A 174 -4.68 -9.88 24.25
CA ILE A 174 -4.40 -11.15 24.90
C ILE A 174 -5.61 -11.54 25.75
N ASP A 175 -6.10 -12.77 25.56
CA ASP A 175 -7.12 -13.39 26.41
C ASP A 175 -6.48 -14.43 27.32
N ILE A 176 -7.14 -14.68 28.47
CA ILE A 176 -6.77 -15.73 29.41
C ILE A 176 -7.89 -16.79 29.39
N ASP A 177 -7.53 -18.02 29.05
CA ASP A 177 -8.45 -19.16 29.12
C ASP A 177 -7.85 -20.24 30.03
N GLY A 178 -8.33 -20.28 31.24
CA GLY A 178 -7.83 -21.16 32.30
C GLY A 178 -6.36 -20.90 32.62
N ARG A 179 -5.46 -21.79 32.16
CA ARG A 179 -4.00 -21.67 32.31
C ARG A 179 -3.28 -21.21 31.03
N ASN A 180 -4.04 -20.97 29.96
CA ASN A 180 -3.49 -20.59 28.66
C ASN A 180 -3.59 -19.08 28.46
N LEU A 181 -2.55 -18.50 27.87
CA LEU A 181 -2.56 -17.15 27.30
C LEU A 181 -2.77 -17.27 25.79
N ILE A 182 -3.83 -16.64 25.30
CA ILE A 182 -4.20 -16.66 23.89
C ILE A 182 -3.92 -15.26 23.32
N ILE A 183 -2.93 -15.16 22.44
CA ILE A 183 -2.65 -13.92 21.71
C ILE A 183 -3.62 -13.87 20.54
N ARG A 184 -4.55 -12.91 20.55
CA ARG A 184 -5.58 -12.71 19.53
C ARG A 184 -5.08 -11.83 18.39
N GLU A 185 -4.38 -10.77 18.74
CA GLU A 185 -3.88 -9.77 17.82
C GLU A 185 -2.47 -9.35 18.25
N ILE A 186 -1.61 -9.14 17.28
CA ILE A 186 -0.23 -8.72 17.51
C ILE A 186 -0.13 -7.26 17.06
N PRO A 187 0.51 -6.36 17.82
CA PRO A 187 0.75 -5.00 17.36
C PRO A 187 1.62 -4.98 16.10
N ALA A 188 1.39 -3.98 15.24
CA ALA A 188 2.11 -3.78 13.98
C ALA A 188 3.59 -3.42 14.20
#